data_1c9bd4d1372ffa3a0e14537dd6cc15a1
#
_entry.id   1c9bd4d1372ffa3a0e14537dd6cc15a1
#
_cell.length_a   1.000
_cell.length_b   1.000
_cell.length_c   1.000
_cell.angle_alpha   90.00
_cell.angle_beta   90.00
_cell.angle_gamma   90.00
#
_symmetry.space_group_name_H-M   'P 1'
#
loop_
_entity.id
_entity.type
_entity.pdbx_description
1 polymer ?
#
loop_
_entity_poly.entity_id
_entity_poly.type
_entity_poly.pdbx_seq_one_letter_code
_entity_poly.pdbx_strand_id
1 'polypeptide(L)'
;MTDRALLDGQARKIDYLRLSLTDRCNFQCSYCTPPDEHRGRDRLLRAELARVVTIFAGLGVRRVRLTGGEPTLRPDLLDIVADIRAIPGVEQVALTTNGHSLATLAGPLHEAGLTRLNVSLDSLDADRLHRIAGRAASLGRIVAGLEAARRAGFESTKLNVVVVRGENETELGALTRFAWRLGATPRFIELMPFCATRTQPISTAEVKTLLAVQGIDLTDDPTRGWGPARHMRGTSTEGGETLSGLVGFIGAMTENFCAECNRVRVSADGALRACLGGRDRVSLAELLRAGVGDAEIAERIRAALLVKGDRHHMAEDAGKLLPMIDTGG
;
A
#
# COMPACT_ATOMS: atom_id res chain seq x y z
N MET A 1 -14.00 -18.84 -21.89
CA MET A 1 -13.40 -17.49 -21.86
C MET A 1 -11.89 -17.68 -21.95
N THR A 2 -11.27 -17.24 -23.04
CA THR A 2 -9.82 -17.38 -23.27
C THR A 2 -9.06 -16.61 -22.19
N ASP A 3 -8.15 -17.29 -21.52
CA ASP A 3 -7.23 -16.79 -20.47
C ASP A 3 -6.21 -15.79 -21.08
N ARG A 4 -6.72 -14.67 -21.57
CA ARG A 4 -5.86 -13.58 -22.04
C ARG A 4 -5.49 -12.73 -20.84
N ALA A 5 -4.22 -12.86 -20.43
CA ALA A 5 -3.64 -12.01 -19.40
C ALA A 5 -3.87 -10.52 -19.71
N LEU A 6 -4.23 -9.75 -18.70
CA LEU A 6 -4.32 -8.28 -18.79
C LEU A 6 -2.91 -7.72 -18.96
N LEU A 7 -2.63 -7.14 -20.13
CA LEU A 7 -1.33 -6.54 -20.46
C LEU A 7 -1.49 -5.03 -20.57
N ASP A 8 -0.44 -4.31 -20.24
CA ASP A 8 -0.33 -2.87 -20.50
C ASP A 8 0.44 -2.57 -21.81
N GLY A 9 0.58 -1.29 -22.15
CA GLY A 9 1.26 -0.85 -23.37
C GLY A 9 2.75 -1.22 -23.46
N GLN A 10 3.34 -1.71 -22.39
CA GLN A 10 4.72 -2.20 -22.30
C GLN A 10 4.79 -3.74 -22.19
N ALA A 11 3.70 -4.43 -22.53
CA ALA A 11 3.53 -5.88 -22.40
C ALA A 11 3.76 -6.43 -20.96
N ARG A 12 3.66 -5.59 -19.92
CA ARG A 12 3.73 -6.04 -18.53
C ARG A 12 2.39 -6.67 -18.13
N LYS A 13 2.45 -7.84 -17.48
CA LYS A 13 1.27 -8.52 -16.97
C LYS A 13 0.73 -7.77 -15.74
N ILE A 14 -0.52 -7.34 -15.82
CA ILE A 14 -1.22 -6.68 -14.70
C ILE A 14 -2.07 -7.72 -13.99
N ASP A 15 -1.62 -8.17 -12.83
CA ASP A 15 -2.29 -9.20 -12.02
C ASP A 15 -2.63 -8.72 -10.59
N TYR A 16 -2.41 -7.43 -10.30
CA TYR A 16 -2.55 -6.85 -8.98
C TYR A 16 -3.36 -5.56 -8.99
N LEU A 17 -4.56 -5.59 -8.40
CA LEU A 17 -5.43 -4.44 -8.21
C LEU A 17 -5.20 -3.80 -6.84
N ARG A 18 -4.96 -2.49 -6.80
CA ARG A 18 -5.11 -1.68 -5.59
C ARG A 18 -6.46 -0.98 -5.64
N LEU A 19 -7.30 -1.24 -4.66
CA LEU A 19 -8.67 -0.75 -4.59
C LEU A 19 -8.81 0.14 -3.36
N SER A 20 -9.04 1.43 -3.59
CA SER A 20 -9.32 2.38 -2.52
C SER A 20 -10.79 2.30 -2.12
N LEU A 21 -11.04 2.10 -0.83
CA LEU A 21 -12.39 1.94 -0.30
C LEU A 21 -13.00 3.27 0.18
N THR A 22 -12.15 4.25 0.49
CA THR A 22 -12.53 5.55 1.02
C THR A 22 -11.40 6.55 0.86
N ASP A 23 -11.72 7.81 0.71
CA ASP A 23 -10.80 8.94 0.77
C ASP A 23 -10.66 9.53 2.19
N ARG A 24 -11.45 9.02 3.16
CA ARG A 24 -11.37 9.46 4.56
C ARG A 24 -10.19 8.78 5.27
N CYS A 25 -9.47 9.56 6.08
CA CYS A 25 -8.43 9.06 6.97
C CYS A 25 -8.54 9.77 8.33
N ASN A 26 -8.30 9.04 9.40
CA ASN A 26 -8.17 9.59 10.75
C ASN A 26 -6.76 10.11 11.06
N PHE A 27 -5.78 9.89 10.16
CA PHE A 27 -4.44 10.48 10.23
C PHE A 27 -4.29 11.59 9.21
N GLN A 28 -3.25 12.43 9.41
CA GLN A 28 -2.91 13.55 8.55
C GLN A 28 -1.40 13.56 8.29
N CYS A 29 -0.93 12.47 7.66
CA CYS A 29 0.50 12.30 7.39
C CYS A 29 1.01 13.41 6.46
N SER A 30 2.12 14.04 6.86
CA SER A 30 2.72 15.19 6.18
C SER A 30 3.08 14.95 4.71
N TYR A 31 3.35 13.69 4.37
CA TYR A 31 3.71 13.26 3.00
C TYR A 31 2.52 12.74 2.17
N CYS A 32 1.35 12.56 2.77
CA CYS A 32 0.20 11.89 2.12
C CYS A 32 -0.95 12.85 1.80
N THR A 33 -1.19 13.81 2.68
CA THR A 33 -2.42 14.59 2.74
C THR A 33 -2.13 16.08 2.86
N PRO A 34 -2.60 16.90 1.90
CA PRO A 34 -2.60 18.35 2.07
C PRO A 34 -3.45 18.78 3.28
N PRO A 35 -3.05 19.86 4.00
CA PRO A 35 -3.73 20.31 5.21
C PRO A 35 -5.21 20.71 5.02
N ASP A 36 -5.57 21.21 3.84
CA ASP A 36 -6.82 21.94 3.59
C ASP A 36 -7.81 21.22 2.66
N GLU A 37 -7.63 19.94 2.35
CA GLU A 37 -8.55 19.25 1.45
C GLU A 37 -9.82 18.74 2.14
N HIS A 38 -10.97 19.22 1.67
CA HIS A 38 -12.30 18.71 2.00
C HIS A 38 -12.50 17.33 1.37
N ARG A 39 -12.74 16.33 2.24
CA ARG A 39 -12.89 14.93 1.87
C ARG A 39 -14.32 14.47 2.07
N GLY A 40 -14.84 13.75 1.13
CA GLY A 40 -16.20 13.21 1.18
C GLY A 40 -16.83 13.07 -0.19
N ARG A 41 -16.00 12.74 -1.21
CA ARG A 41 -16.47 12.44 -2.56
C ARG A 41 -17.34 11.18 -2.57
N ASP A 42 -18.20 11.06 -3.56
CA ASP A 42 -18.91 9.83 -3.85
C ASP A 42 -17.94 8.65 -3.94
N ARG A 43 -18.21 7.63 -3.15
CA ARG A 43 -17.41 6.39 -3.13
C ARG A 43 -18.22 5.25 -3.73
N LEU A 44 -17.49 4.26 -4.23
CA LEU A 44 -18.10 3.03 -4.71
C LEU A 44 -18.86 2.33 -3.56
N LEU A 45 -20.07 1.88 -3.85
CA LEU A 45 -20.87 1.05 -2.97
C LEU A 45 -20.29 -0.37 -2.90
N ARG A 46 -20.64 -1.14 -1.86
CA ARG A 46 -20.18 -2.52 -1.68
C ARG A 46 -20.42 -3.37 -2.95
N ALA A 47 -21.62 -3.31 -3.52
CA ALA A 47 -21.95 -4.04 -4.74
C ALA A 47 -21.13 -3.57 -5.97
N GLU A 48 -20.86 -2.25 -6.08
CA GLU A 48 -20.02 -1.70 -7.14
C GLU A 48 -18.57 -2.18 -7.01
N LEU A 49 -18.03 -2.23 -5.76
CA LEU A 49 -16.69 -2.77 -5.48
C LEU A 49 -16.58 -4.24 -5.88
N ALA A 50 -17.55 -5.06 -5.51
CA ALA A 50 -17.60 -6.48 -5.86
C ALA A 50 -17.65 -6.66 -7.39
N ARG A 51 -18.48 -5.87 -8.10
CA ARG A 51 -18.57 -5.91 -9.57
C ARG A 51 -17.26 -5.50 -10.23
N VAL A 52 -16.60 -4.43 -9.76
CA VAL A 52 -15.28 -4.00 -10.26
C VAL A 52 -14.26 -5.14 -10.10
N VAL A 53 -14.17 -5.75 -8.92
CA VAL A 53 -13.22 -6.84 -8.69
C VAL A 53 -13.55 -8.06 -9.56
N THR A 54 -14.83 -8.39 -9.76
CA THR A 54 -15.25 -9.49 -10.64
C THR A 54 -14.78 -9.26 -12.09
N ILE A 55 -14.92 -8.04 -12.60
CA ILE A 55 -14.44 -7.69 -13.94
C ILE A 55 -12.91 -7.85 -14.03
N PHE A 56 -12.18 -7.33 -13.03
CA PHE A 56 -10.71 -7.46 -12.98
C PHE A 56 -10.25 -8.93 -12.84
N ALA A 57 -10.95 -9.74 -12.04
CA ALA A 57 -10.66 -11.17 -11.90
C ALA A 57 -10.86 -11.90 -13.23
N GLY A 58 -11.94 -11.57 -13.98
CA GLY A 58 -12.17 -12.05 -15.35
C GLY A 58 -11.09 -11.63 -16.35
N LEU A 59 -10.40 -10.53 -16.09
CA LEU A 59 -9.25 -10.05 -16.87
C LEU A 59 -7.90 -10.67 -16.43
N GLY A 60 -7.89 -11.54 -15.42
CA GLY A 60 -6.67 -12.21 -14.97
C GLY A 60 -6.00 -11.58 -13.75
N VAL A 61 -6.61 -10.59 -13.10
CA VAL A 61 -6.16 -10.11 -11.80
C VAL A 61 -6.43 -11.17 -10.74
N ARG A 62 -5.41 -11.50 -9.95
CA ARG A 62 -5.46 -12.54 -8.90
C ARG A 62 -5.32 -11.98 -7.49
N ARG A 63 -4.82 -10.76 -7.37
CA ARG A 63 -4.52 -10.13 -6.08
C ARG A 63 -5.22 -8.80 -5.94
N VAL A 64 -5.88 -8.61 -4.82
CA VAL A 64 -6.57 -7.36 -4.48
C VAL A 64 -5.98 -6.81 -3.20
N ARG A 65 -5.56 -5.55 -3.23
CA ARG A 65 -5.16 -4.81 -2.04
C ARG A 65 -6.16 -3.72 -1.74
N LEU A 66 -6.81 -3.86 -0.63
CA LEU A 66 -7.71 -2.85 -0.08
C LEU A 66 -6.87 -1.74 0.56
N THR A 67 -7.17 -0.52 0.18
CA THR A 67 -6.52 0.70 0.65
C THR A 67 -7.56 1.81 0.83
N GLY A 68 -7.11 3.04 0.84
CA GLY A 68 -7.94 4.22 0.88
C GLY A 68 -7.16 5.38 1.45
N GLY A 69 -7.86 6.29 2.12
CA GLY A 69 -7.32 6.99 3.24
C GLY A 69 -7.05 5.98 4.35
N GLU A 70 -8.03 5.70 5.19
CA GLU A 70 -7.95 4.57 6.14
C GLU A 70 -9.14 3.63 5.94
N PRO A 71 -8.93 2.43 5.38
CA PRO A 71 -10.02 1.51 5.04
C PRO A 71 -10.79 1.00 6.27
N THR A 72 -10.17 0.97 7.46
CA THR A 72 -10.84 0.56 8.70
C THR A 72 -11.90 1.55 9.20
N LEU A 73 -12.01 2.72 8.58
CA LEU A 73 -13.10 3.66 8.83
C LEU A 73 -14.39 3.28 8.06
N ARG A 74 -14.33 2.31 7.15
CA ARG A 74 -15.51 1.80 6.45
C ARG A 74 -16.26 0.81 7.33
N PRO A 75 -17.54 1.07 7.65
CA PRO A 75 -18.31 0.19 8.55
C PRO A 75 -18.59 -1.18 7.94
N ASP A 76 -18.66 -1.28 6.61
CA ASP A 76 -18.91 -2.50 5.83
C ASP A 76 -17.60 -3.22 5.39
N LEU A 77 -16.45 -2.90 6.00
CA LEU A 77 -15.14 -3.43 5.59
C LEU A 77 -15.08 -4.97 5.65
N LEU A 78 -15.61 -5.58 6.70
CA LEU A 78 -15.60 -7.05 6.87
C LEU A 78 -16.37 -7.74 5.76
N ASP A 79 -17.54 -7.21 5.45
CA ASP A 79 -18.39 -7.71 4.36
C ASP A 79 -17.72 -7.55 2.99
N ILE A 80 -17.03 -6.41 2.76
CA ILE A 80 -16.27 -6.16 1.52
C ILE A 80 -15.15 -7.19 1.38
N VAL A 81 -14.43 -7.49 2.45
CA VAL A 81 -13.35 -8.50 2.44
C VAL A 81 -13.94 -9.87 2.09
N ALA A 82 -15.04 -10.28 2.72
CA ALA A 82 -15.70 -11.55 2.47
C ALA A 82 -16.21 -11.67 1.04
N ASP A 83 -16.89 -10.63 0.52
CA ASP A 83 -17.37 -10.60 -0.86
C ASP A 83 -16.22 -10.75 -1.86
N ILE A 84 -15.15 -9.97 -1.70
CA ILE A 84 -14.01 -10.01 -2.60
C ILE A 84 -13.29 -11.36 -2.53
N ARG A 85 -13.17 -11.93 -1.33
CA ARG A 85 -12.54 -13.25 -1.16
C ARG A 85 -13.32 -14.37 -1.85
N ALA A 86 -14.64 -14.24 -1.92
CA ALA A 86 -15.53 -15.20 -2.58
C ALA A 86 -15.50 -15.12 -4.11
N ILE A 87 -14.94 -14.07 -4.72
CA ILE A 87 -14.91 -13.91 -6.18
C ILE A 87 -13.99 -14.97 -6.80
N PRO A 88 -14.47 -15.78 -7.75
CA PRO A 88 -13.65 -16.75 -8.45
C PRO A 88 -12.45 -16.11 -9.14
N GLY A 89 -11.26 -16.69 -8.94
CA GLY A 89 -10.01 -16.18 -9.49
C GLY A 89 -9.27 -15.19 -8.59
N VAL A 90 -9.86 -14.68 -7.51
CA VAL A 90 -9.14 -13.92 -6.50
C VAL A 90 -8.42 -14.88 -5.55
N GLU A 91 -7.10 -14.90 -5.64
CA GLU A 91 -6.25 -15.77 -4.81
C GLU A 91 -5.86 -15.11 -3.49
N GLN A 92 -5.70 -13.78 -3.49
CA GLN A 92 -5.18 -13.05 -2.35
C GLN A 92 -5.91 -11.73 -2.11
N VAL A 93 -6.37 -11.52 -0.89
CA VAL A 93 -6.88 -10.23 -0.39
C VAL A 93 -5.92 -9.70 0.68
N ALA A 94 -5.47 -8.48 0.51
CA ALA A 94 -4.56 -7.80 1.42
C ALA A 94 -5.12 -6.44 1.82
N LEU A 95 -4.75 -5.96 3.01
CA LEU A 95 -5.14 -4.63 3.52
C LEU A 95 -3.90 -3.78 3.79
N THR A 96 -3.97 -2.48 3.47
CA THR A 96 -3.02 -1.48 3.98
C THR A 96 -3.78 -0.57 4.93
N THR A 97 -3.28 -0.40 6.15
CA THR A 97 -3.92 0.35 7.23
C THR A 97 -2.89 1.08 8.08
N ASN A 98 -3.30 2.15 8.74
CA ASN A 98 -2.49 2.82 9.79
C ASN A 98 -2.48 2.08 11.13
N GLY A 99 -3.19 0.98 11.25
CA GLY A 99 -3.19 0.10 12.42
C GLY A 99 -4.00 0.57 13.62
N HIS A 100 -4.54 1.78 13.61
CA HIS A 100 -5.22 2.40 14.76
C HIS A 100 -6.41 1.58 15.31
N SER A 101 -7.13 0.89 14.43
CA SER A 101 -8.31 0.10 14.78
C SER A 101 -8.06 -1.42 14.77
N LEU A 102 -6.84 -1.88 14.50
CA LEU A 102 -6.53 -3.30 14.36
C LEU A 102 -6.69 -4.11 15.65
N ALA A 103 -6.56 -3.49 16.82
CA ALA A 103 -6.72 -4.21 18.10
C ALA A 103 -8.06 -4.95 18.19
N THR A 104 -9.12 -4.40 17.59
CA THR A 104 -10.46 -4.98 17.55
C THR A 104 -10.79 -5.65 16.21
N LEU A 105 -10.13 -5.27 15.13
CA LEU A 105 -10.48 -5.72 13.79
C LEU A 105 -9.60 -6.86 13.25
N ALA A 106 -8.43 -7.13 13.84
CA ALA A 106 -7.48 -8.10 13.28
C ALA A 106 -8.09 -9.51 13.18
N GLY A 107 -8.71 -10.04 14.24
CA GLY A 107 -9.39 -11.33 14.24
C GLY A 107 -10.53 -11.37 13.21
N PRO A 108 -11.54 -10.49 13.31
CA PRO A 108 -12.64 -10.44 12.34
C PRO A 108 -12.20 -10.29 10.88
N LEU A 109 -11.14 -9.51 10.59
CA LEU A 109 -10.59 -9.40 9.23
C LEU A 109 -9.98 -10.71 8.73
N HIS A 110 -9.27 -11.42 9.60
CA HIS A 110 -8.70 -12.73 9.28
C HIS A 110 -9.82 -13.76 9.01
N GLU A 111 -10.84 -13.79 9.87
CA GLU A 111 -12.03 -14.65 9.71
C GLU A 111 -12.81 -14.34 8.42
N ALA A 112 -12.89 -13.07 8.02
CA ALA A 112 -13.49 -12.66 6.76
C ALA A 112 -12.66 -13.07 5.51
N GLY A 113 -11.46 -13.66 5.71
CA GLY A 113 -10.60 -14.15 4.63
C GLY A 113 -9.48 -13.21 4.19
N LEU A 114 -9.19 -12.18 4.97
CA LEU A 114 -8.01 -11.36 4.74
C LEU A 114 -6.74 -12.15 5.09
N THR A 115 -5.81 -12.28 4.14
CA THR A 115 -4.63 -13.12 4.34
C THR A 115 -3.36 -12.32 4.66
N ARG A 116 -3.29 -11.04 4.27
CA ARG A 116 -2.07 -10.24 4.39
C ARG A 116 -2.33 -8.82 4.86
N LEU A 117 -1.50 -8.38 5.81
CA LEU A 117 -1.55 -7.02 6.34
C LEU A 117 -0.30 -6.21 5.96
N ASN A 118 -0.52 -4.94 5.64
CA ASN A 118 0.50 -3.91 5.68
C ASN A 118 0.06 -2.87 6.70
N VAL A 119 0.85 -2.66 7.73
CA VAL A 119 0.61 -1.65 8.74
C VAL A 119 1.64 -0.54 8.58
N SER A 120 1.18 0.71 8.55
CA SER A 120 2.06 1.87 8.48
C SER A 120 2.43 2.32 9.89
N LEU A 121 3.73 2.42 10.17
CA LEU A 121 4.25 2.97 11.43
C LEU A 121 5.62 3.59 11.16
N ASP A 122 5.70 4.90 11.16
CA ASP A 122 6.89 5.66 10.76
C ASP A 122 7.85 5.96 11.93
N SER A 123 7.42 5.79 13.19
CA SER A 123 8.27 6.03 14.36
C SER A 123 7.80 5.23 15.58
N LEU A 124 8.74 4.87 16.44
CA LEU A 124 8.51 4.32 17.79
C LEU A 124 8.53 5.41 18.88
N ASP A 125 8.81 6.63 18.52
CA ASP A 125 8.68 7.81 19.38
C ASP A 125 7.32 8.47 19.14
N ALA A 126 6.54 8.67 20.21
CA ALA A 126 5.17 9.18 20.11
C ALA A 126 5.10 10.62 19.58
N ASP A 127 6.04 11.48 19.99
CA ASP A 127 6.04 12.88 19.57
C ASP A 127 6.46 13.00 18.09
N ARG A 128 7.42 12.20 17.66
CA ARG A 128 7.83 12.09 16.27
C ARG A 128 6.71 11.53 15.40
N LEU A 129 6.04 10.48 15.87
CA LEU A 129 4.86 9.92 15.17
C LEU A 129 3.77 10.98 15.02
N HIS A 130 3.52 11.82 16.04
CA HIS A 130 2.56 12.92 15.94
C HIS A 130 2.98 13.99 14.94
N ARG A 131 4.28 14.28 14.80
CA ARG A 131 4.76 15.23 13.77
C ARG A 131 4.58 14.67 12.35
N ILE A 132 4.85 13.38 12.16
CA ILE A 132 4.78 12.74 10.83
C ILE A 132 3.31 12.45 10.43
N ALA A 133 2.54 11.83 11.34
CA ALA A 133 1.23 11.24 11.02
C ALA A 133 0.03 12.04 11.58
N GLY A 134 0.28 13.15 12.27
CA GLY A 134 -0.74 13.99 12.88
C GLY A 134 -1.14 13.53 14.28
N ARG A 135 -1.77 14.46 15.03
CA ARG A 135 -2.08 14.27 16.47
C ARG A 135 -3.02 13.10 16.79
N ALA A 136 -3.79 12.63 15.82
CA ALA A 136 -4.68 11.48 16.00
C ALA A 136 -3.93 10.13 16.00
N ALA A 137 -2.67 10.09 15.57
CA ALA A 137 -1.83 8.90 15.60
C ALA A 137 -1.48 8.54 17.07
N SER A 138 -1.78 7.30 17.45
CA SER A 138 -1.47 6.79 18.81
C SER A 138 -0.58 5.57 18.69
N LEU A 139 0.67 5.70 19.10
CA LEU A 139 1.65 4.60 19.08
C LEU A 139 1.12 3.37 19.85
N GLY A 140 0.57 3.57 21.05
CA GLY A 140 0.05 2.48 21.87
C GLY A 140 -1.08 1.71 21.17
N ARG A 141 -1.99 2.39 20.45
CA ARG A 141 -3.06 1.73 19.69
C ARG A 141 -2.53 0.96 18.49
N ILE A 142 -1.54 1.49 17.78
CA ILE A 142 -0.90 0.82 16.64
C ILE A 142 -0.17 -0.43 17.11
N VAL A 143 0.59 -0.33 18.20
CA VAL A 143 1.31 -1.48 18.79
C VAL A 143 0.32 -2.56 19.22
N ALA A 144 -0.74 -2.21 19.96
CA ALA A 144 -1.79 -3.17 20.33
C ALA A 144 -2.45 -3.81 19.09
N GLY A 145 -2.62 -3.05 18.01
CA GLY A 145 -3.11 -3.55 16.72
C GLY A 145 -2.17 -4.55 16.06
N LEU A 146 -0.86 -4.28 16.06
CA LEU A 146 0.15 -5.19 15.53
C LEU A 146 0.24 -6.50 16.34
N GLU A 147 0.12 -6.42 17.66
CA GLU A 147 0.06 -7.61 18.54
C GLU A 147 -1.21 -8.43 18.28
N ALA A 148 -2.35 -7.77 18.08
CA ALA A 148 -3.59 -8.44 17.70
C ALA A 148 -3.46 -9.11 16.32
N ALA A 149 -2.81 -8.47 15.36
CA ALA A 149 -2.52 -9.04 14.06
C ALA A 149 -1.62 -10.29 14.16
N ARG A 150 -0.60 -10.25 15.01
CA ARG A 150 0.27 -11.42 15.27
C ARG A 150 -0.54 -12.58 15.84
N ARG A 151 -1.45 -12.32 16.81
CA ARG A 151 -2.31 -13.36 17.38
C ARG A 151 -3.32 -13.93 16.40
N ALA A 152 -3.82 -13.10 15.46
CA ALA A 152 -4.77 -13.53 14.44
C ALA A 152 -4.16 -14.48 13.39
N GLY A 153 -2.83 -14.53 13.25
CA GLY A 153 -2.15 -15.52 12.42
C GLY A 153 -2.18 -15.22 10.92
N PHE A 154 -2.12 -13.95 10.50
CA PHE A 154 -2.00 -13.60 9.08
C PHE A 154 -0.78 -14.25 8.44
N GLU A 155 -0.92 -14.73 7.18
CA GLU A 155 0.18 -15.33 6.40
C GLU A 155 1.39 -14.40 6.28
N SER A 156 1.17 -13.09 6.26
CA SER A 156 2.23 -12.09 6.18
C SER A 156 1.75 -10.76 6.73
N THR A 157 2.49 -10.26 7.71
CA THR A 157 2.36 -8.89 8.20
C THR A 157 3.61 -8.10 7.80
N LYS A 158 3.43 -6.90 7.27
CA LYS A 158 4.51 -6.00 6.89
C LYS A 158 4.36 -4.67 7.58
N LEU A 159 5.45 -4.15 8.11
CA LEU A 159 5.53 -2.82 8.69
C LEU A 159 6.08 -1.84 7.66
N ASN A 160 5.25 -0.95 7.14
CA ASN A 160 5.66 0.09 6.20
C ASN A 160 6.18 1.30 6.97
N VAL A 161 7.34 1.78 6.58
CA VAL A 161 7.99 2.97 7.12
C VAL A 161 8.34 3.88 5.95
N VAL A 162 7.72 5.04 5.85
CA VAL A 162 8.20 6.09 4.94
C VAL A 162 9.37 6.79 5.62
N VAL A 163 10.54 6.79 4.96
CA VAL A 163 11.73 7.38 5.54
C VAL A 163 11.76 8.87 5.23
N VAL A 164 11.70 9.70 6.26
CA VAL A 164 11.60 11.16 6.17
C VAL A 164 12.84 11.78 6.84
N ARG A 165 13.67 12.46 6.03
CA ARG A 165 14.90 13.11 6.47
C ARG A 165 14.63 14.15 7.57
N GLY A 166 15.40 14.12 8.64
CA GLY A 166 15.25 14.99 9.81
C GLY A 166 14.17 14.53 10.79
N GLU A 167 13.46 13.44 10.48
CA GLU A 167 12.43 12.91 11.36
C GLU A 167 12.75 11.50 11.89
N ASN A 168 12.80 10.48 11.05
CA ASN A 168 12.85 9.09 11.54
C ASN A 168 14.05 8.25 11.06
N GLU A 169 14.99 8.82 10.33
CA GLU A 169 16.17 8.10 9.83
C GLU A 169 17.07 7.52 10.93
N THR A 170 16.97 8.04 12.15
CA THR A 170 17.71 7.53 13.30
C THR A 170 17.06 6.33 14.00
N GLU A 171 15.84 5.93 13.59
CA GLU A 171 15.08 4.84 14.23
C GLU A 171 14.99 3.56 13.38
N LEU A 172 15.61 3.51 12.19
CA LEU A 172 15.41 2.42 11.24
C LEU A 172 15.81 1.07 11.83
N GLY A 173 16.91 1.00 12.59
CA GLY A 173 17.35 -0.20 13.29
C GLY A 173 16.35 -0.63 14.38
N ALA A 174 15.87 0.32 15.19
CA ALA A 174 14.88 0.06 16.23
C ALA A 174 13.54 -0.44 15.63
N LEU A 175 13.06 0.20 14.56
CA LEU A 175 11.87 -0.21 13.81
C LEU A 175 12.04 -1.61 13.22
N THR A 176 13.24 -1.93 12.73
CA THR A 176 13.55 -3.27 12.19
C THR A 176 13.43 -4.33 13.26
N ARG A 177 14.13 -4.16 14.41
CA ARG A 177 14.07 -5.10 15.52
C ARG A 177 12.66 -5.22 16.09
N PHE A 178 11.94 -4.10 16.23
CA PHE A 178 10.54 -4.10 16.66
C PHE A 178 9.65 -4.95 15.72
N ALA A 179 9.77 -4.77 14.41
CA ALA A 179 9.02 -5.54 13.44
C ALA A 179 9.32 -7.05 13.54
N TRP A 180 10.59 -7.43 13.64
CA TRP A 180 10.99 -8.84 13.75
C TRP A 180 10.47 -9.51 15.04
N ARG A 181 10.46 -8.80 16.18
CA ARG A 181 9.85 -9.33 17.43
C ARG A 181 8.35 -9.63 17.27
N LEU A 182 7.68 -8.95 16.38
CA LEU A 182 6.28 -9.18 16.04
C LEU A 182 6.06 -10.16 14.88
N GLY A 183 7.13 -10.77 14.33
CA GLY A 183 7.05 -11.62 13.15
C GLY A 183 6.70 -10.87 11.86
N ALA A 184 6.86 -9.55 11.86
CA ALA A 184 6.56 -8.70 10.72
C ALA A 184 7.83 -8.37 9.91
N THR A 185 7.66 -8.12 8.61
CA THR A 185 8.75 -7.67 7.73
C THR A 185 8.73 -6.14 7.66
N PRO A 186 9.74 -5.42 8.16
CA PRO A 186 9.87 -3.99 7.96
C PRO A 186 10.11 -3.69 6.47
N ARG A 187 9.51 -2.62 5.97
CA ARG A 187 9.70 -2.14 4.60
C ARG A 187 9.92 -0.64 4.60
N PHE A 188 11.11 -0.25 4.23
CA PHE A 188 11.50 1.16 4.10
C PHE A 188 11.13 1.67 2.71
N ILE A 189 10.41 2.79 2.68
CA ILE A 189 9.82 3.37 1.48
C ILE A 189 10.43 4.75 1.30
N GLU A 190 10.99 5.01 0.12
CA GLU A 190 11.44 6.36 -0.24
C GLU A 190 10.28 7.34 -0.25
N LEU A 191 10.52 8.53 0.29
CA LEU A 191 9.57 9.63 0.24
C LEU A 191 9.32 10.04 -1.23
N MET A 192 8.05 10.05 -1.61
CA MET A 192 7.61 10.45 -2.95
C MET A 192 7.03 11.87 -2.92
N PRO A 193 7.15 12.68 -3.99
CA PRO A 193 6.81 14.10 -4.01
C PRO A 193 5.30 14.36 -4.22
N PHE A 194 4.42 13.70 -3.45
CA PHE A 194 2.97 13.88 -3.56
C PHE A 194 2.44 15.11 -2.81
N CYS A 195 3.11 15.51 -1.75
CA CYS A 195 2.84 16.77 -1.07
C CYS A 195 4.01 17.73 -1.31
N ALA A 196 3.78 19.01 -1.13
CA ALA A 196 4.80 20.05 -1.29
C ALA A 196 5.89 19.98 -0.20
N THR A 197 6.42 18.78 0.05
CA THR A 197 7.54 18.57 0.96
C THR A 197 8.81 19.01 0.26
N ARG A 198 9.52 20.00 0.81
CA ARG A 198 10.84 20.42 0.35
C ARG A 198 11.95 19.47 0.80
N THR A 199 11.60 18.40 1.53
CA THR A 199 12.53 17.42 2.08
C THR A 199 13.00 16.48 0.96
N GLN A 200 14.30 16.39 0.78
CA GLN A 200 14.88 15.44 -0.17
C GLN A 200 14.67 14.00 0.30
N PRO A 201 14.32 13.07 -0.57
CA PRO A 201 14.19 11.67 -0.21
C PRO A 201 15.53 11.10 0.26
N ILE A 202 15.47 10.15 1.18
CA ILE A 202 16.61 9.32 1.57
C ILE A 202 16.59 8.11 0.63
N SER A 203 17.66 7.93 -0.14
CA SER A 203 17.76 6.84 -1.10
C SER A 203 17.82 5.47 -0.44
N THR A 204 17.44 4.41 -1.16
CA THR A 204 17.57 3.02 -0.69
C THR A 204 19.01 2.71 -0.27
N ALA A 205 20.01 3.18 -1.00
CA ALA A 205 21.41 2.98 -0.65
C ALA A 205 21.76 3.64 0.69
N GLU A 206 21.30 4.87 0.91
CA GLU A 206 21.49 5.58 2.18
C GLU A 206 20.76 4.90 3.35
N VAL A 207 19.53 4.40 3.12
CA VAL A 207 18.79 3.60 4.12
C VAL A 207 19.59 2.36 4.54
N LYS A 208 20.18 1.63 3.59
CA LYS A 208 21.03 0.45 3.90
C LYS A 208 22.23 0.84 4.75
N THR A 209 22.91 1.94 4.43
CA THR A 209 24.03 2.46 5.23
C THR A 209 23.59 2.83 6.64
N LEU A 210 22.45 3.53 6.79
CA LEU A 210 21.89 3.89 8.09
C LEU A 210 21.55 2.67 8.93
N LEU A 211 20.99 1.62 8.31
CA LEU A 211 20.69 0.36 9.00
C LEU A 211 21.95 -0.31 9.50
N ALA A 212 23.04 -0.37 8.70
CA ALA A 212 24.31 -0.93 9.13
C ALA A 212 24.90 -0.18 10.33
N VAL A 213 24.89 1.17 10.31
CA VAL A 213 25.31 2.00 11.43
C VAL A 213 24.47 1.75 12.68
N GLN A 214 23.18 1.41 12.51
CA GLN A 214 22.26 1.10 13.60
C GLN A 214 22.24 -0.38 14.01
N GLY A 215 23.25 -1.15 13.61
CA GLY A 215 23.47 -2.54 14.04
C GLY A 215 22.56 -3.56 13.34
N ILE A 216 22.18 -3.30 12.09
CA ILE A 216 21.49 -4.26 11.23
C ILE A 216 22.44 -4.68 10.11
N ASP A 217 22.96 -5.90 10.18
CA ASP A 217 23.80 -6.49 9.14
C ASP A 217 22.91 -7.06 8.03
N LEU A 218 23.10 -6.60 6.79
CA LEU A 218 22.30 -6.96 5.64
C LEU A 218 23.07 -7.89 4.70
N THR A 219 22.42 -8.93 4.24
CA THR A 219 22.91 -9.84 3.20
C THR A 219 21.87 -10.01 2.09
N ASP A 220 22.29 -10.31 0.87
CA ASP A 220 21.37 -10.49 -0.24
C ASP A 220 20.41 -11.65 0.00
N ASP A 221 19.14 -11.45 -0.37
CA ASP A 221 18.13 -12.51 -0.41
C ASP A 221 17.61 -12.64 -1.84
N PRO A 222 17.79 -13.79 -2.50
CA PRO A 222 17.33 -13.98 -3.87
C PRO A 222 15.81 -14.05 -3.99
N THR A 223 15.09 -14.12 -2.87
CA THR A 223 13.62 -14.27 -2.86
C THR A 223 12.97 -13.00 -3.37
N ARG A 224 12.34 -13.09 -4.52
CA ARG A 224 11.53 -12.00 -5.05
C ARG A 224 10.10 -12.08 -4.51
N GLY A 225 9.66 -11.01 -3.89
CA GLY A 225 8.26 -10.85 -3.51
C GLY A 225 7.38 -10.43 -4.71
N TRP A 226 6.08 -10.48 -4.53
CA TRP A 226 5.07 -10.10 -5.53
C TRP A 226 4.87 -8.58 -5.69
N GLY A 227 5.47 -7.78 -4.85
CA GLY A 227 5.32 -6.33 -4.81
C GLY A 227 6.58 -5.59 -5.25
N PRO A 228 6.60 -4.27 -5.08
CA PRO A 228 7.72 -3.42 -5.50
C PRO A 228 8.94 -3.52 -4.59
N ALA A 229 8.84 -4.18 -3.43
CA ALA A 229 9.93 -4.25 -2.48
C ALA A 229 10.99 -5.24 -2.94
N ARG A 230 12.24 -4.80 -2.93
CA ARG A 230 13.43 -5.66 -2.94
C ARG A 230 13.71 -6.09 -1.50
N HIS A 231 14.01 -7.34 -1.28
CA HIS A 231 14.25 -7.87 0.05
C HIS A 231 15.73 -8.18 0.24
N MET A 232 16.19 -7.99 1.47
CA MET A 232 17.47 -8.49 1.97
C MET A 232 17.22 -9.25 3.27
N ARG A 233 18.10 -10.17 3.61
CA ARG A 233 18.09 -10.81 4.93
C ARG A 233 18.89 -9.93 5.88
N GLY A 234 18.36 -9.73 7.07
CA GLY A 234 19.01 -8.93 8.09
C GLY A 234 19.23 -9.71 9.37
N THR A 235 20.28 -9.36 10.09
CA THR A 235 20.57 -9.83 11.45
C THR A 235 20.94 -8.65 12.34
N SER A 236 20.64 -8.75 13.63
CA SER A 236 21.04 -7.77 14.65
C SER A 236 21.25 -8.49 15.96
N THR A 237 22.36 -8.16 16.63
CA THR A 237 22.64 -8.62 18.00
C THR A 237 22.69 -7.44 18.94
N GLU A 238 21.80 -7.38 19.92
CA GLU A 238 21.69 -6.30 20.89
C GLU A 238 21.36 -6.88 22.26
N GLY A 239 22.10 -6.52 23.29
CA GLY A 239 21.87 -7.01 24.67
C GLY A 239 21.93 -8.53 24.84
N GLY A 240 22.65 -9.24 23.98
CA GLY A 240 22.74 -10.71 23.98
C GLY A 240 21.59 -11.43 23.22
N GLU A 241 20.60 -10.71 22.75
CA GLU A 241 19.54 -11.24 21.88
C GLU A 241 19.94 -11.10 20.40
N THR A 242 19.86 -12.18 19.63
CA THR A 242 20.05 -12.13 18.18
C THR A 242 18.70 -12.26 17.48
N LEU A 243 18.34 -11.24 16.72
CA LEU A 243 17.16 -11.18 15.88
C LEU A 243 17.55 -11.29 14.41
N SER A 244 16.73 -11.95 13.62
CA SER A 244 16.94 -12.04 12.18
C SER A 244 15.61 -12.06 11.43
N GLY A 245 15.62 -11.60 10.19
CA GLY A 245 14.44 -11.60 9.34
C GLY A 245 14.66 -10.92 7.99
N LEU A 246 13.60 -10.80 7.22
CA LEU A 246 13.64 -10.03 5.98
C LEU A 246 13.51 -8.53 6.28
N VAL A 247 14.18 -7.72 5.44
CA VAL A 247 14.01 -6.28 5.35
C VAL A 247 13.68 -5.95 3.90
N GLY A 248 12.63 -5.17 3.67
CA GLY A 248 12.20 -4.75 2.34
C GLY A 248 12.57 -3.29 2.05
N PHE A 249 12.89 -3.01 0.81
CA PHE A 249 13.19 -1.66 0.32
C PHE A 249 12.29 -1.33 -0.87
N ILE A 250 11.69 -0.14 -0.87
CA ILE A 250 10.86 0.37 -1.97
C ILE A 250 11.46 1.69 -2.44
N GLY A 251 12.43 1.58 -3.34
CA GLY A 251 13.13 2.69 -3.97
C GLY A 251 12.32 3.29 -5.11
N ALA A 252 11.23 4.01 -4.78
CA ALA A 252 10.34 4.53 -5.81
C ALA A 252 11.00 5.61 -6.68
N MET A 253 11.96 6.34 -6.12
CA MET A 253 12.60 7.49 -6.78
C MET A 253 13.99 7.16 -7.32
N THR A 254 14.79 6.38 -6.58
CA THR A 254 16.20 6.11 -6.93
C THR A 254 16.42 4.73 -7.54
N GLU A 255 15.63 3.74 -7.17
CA GLU A 255 15.68 2.36 -7.70
C GLU A 255 14.30 1.98 -8.25
N ASN A 256 13.81 2.70 -9.26
CA ASN A 256 12.46 2.51 -9.74
C ASN A 256 12.23 1.09 -10.30
N PHE A 257 11.05 0.57 -10.03
CA PHE A 257 10.62 -0.78 -10.39
C PHE A 257 9.53 -0.77 -11.48
N CYS A 258 9.51 0.28 -12.31
CA CYS A 258 8.46 0.47 -13.32
C CYS A 258 8.47 -0.61 -14.39
N ALA A 259 9.65 -1.11 -14.78
CA ALA A 259 9.79 -2.20 -15.75
C ALA A 259 9.08 -3.51 -15.31
N GLU A 260 8.96 -3.74 -14.01
CA GLU A 260 8.33 -4.94 -13.42
C GLU A 260 6.94 -4.62 -12.81
N CYS A 261 6.35 -3.47 -13.15
CA CYS A 261 5.11 -3.00 -12.52
C CYS A 261 3.89 -3.79 -13.01
N ASN A 262 3.33 -4.61 -12.12
CA ASN A 262 2.15 -5.44 -12.37
C ASN A 262 0.84 -4.86 -11.82
N ARG A 263 0.80 -3.55 -11.50
CA ARG A 263 -0.29 -2.95 -10.72
C ARG A 263 -1.16 -2.03 -11.54
N VAL A 264 -2.43 -2.03 -11.16
CA VAL A 264 -3.45 -1.05 -11.54
C VAL A 264 -4.16 -0.55 -10.28
N ARG A 265 -4.76 0.63 -10.34
CA ARG A 265 -5.44 1.26 -9.20
C ARG A 265 -6.86 1.67 -9.57
N VAL A 266 -7.75 1.55 -8.60
CA VAL A 266 -9.07 2.17 -8.62
C VAL A 266 -9.22 2.98 -7.35
N SER A 267 -9.44 4.28 -7.49
CA SER A 267 -9.64 5.21 -6.37
C SER A 267 -11.03 5.09 -5.76
N ALA A 268 -11.27 5.71 -4.61
CA ALA A 268 -12.53 5.60 -3.87
C ALA A 268 -13.74 6.11 -4.67
N ASP A 269 -13.53 7.11 -5.52
CA ASP A 269 -14.53 7.65 -6.45
C ASP A 269 -14.74 6.78 -7.71
N GLY A 270 -14.08 5.63 -7.77
CA GLY A 270 -14.18 4.69 -8.88
C GLY A 270 -13.36 5.06 -10.12
N ALA A 271 -12.41 5.98 -10.00
CA ALA A 271 -11.52 6.30 -11.12
C ALA A 271 -10.41 5.24 -11.25
N LEU A 272 -10.32 4.62 -12.43
CA LEU A 272 -9.23 3.76 -12.85
C LEU A 272 -7.98 4.59 -13.17
N ARG A 273 -6.83 4.18 -12.60
CA ARG A 273 -5.52 4.78 -12.86
C ARG A 273 -4.50 3.69 -13.19
N ALA A 274 -3.85 3.82 -14.33
CA ALA A 274 -2.82 2.87 -14.75
C ALA A 274 -1.52 2.99 -13.93
N CYS A 275 -1.18 4.21 -13.46
CA CYS A 275 0.03 4.52 -12.69
C CYS A 275 -0.29 5.38 -11.47
N LEU A 276 0.51 5.26 -10.40
CA LEU A 276 0.40 6.10 -9.19
C LEU A 276 0.65 7.58 -9.50
N GLY A 277 1.67 7.89 -10.29
CA GLY A 277 1.99 9.26 -10.72
C GLY A 277 1.26 9.70 -11.99
N GLY A 278 0.35 8.87 -12.55
CA GLY A 278 -0.39 9.19 -13.76
C GLY A 278 -1.60 10.08 -13.48
N ARG A 279 -1.94 10.94 -14.45
CA ARG A 279 -3.12 11.82 -14.38
C ARG A 279 -4.33 11.26 -15.11
N ASP A 280 -4.10 10.39 -16.10
CA ASP A 280 -5.16 9.78 -16.89
C ASP A 280 -6.06 8.92 -16.00
N ARG A 281 -7.36 9.10 -16.19
CA ARG A 281 -8.37 8.37 -15.44
C ARG A 281 -9.54 7.99 -16.33
N VAL A 282 -10.12 6.82 -16.06
CA VAL A 282 -11.43 6.39 -16.59
C VAL A 282 -12.36 6.20 -15.40
N SER A 283 -13.50 6.82 -15.41
CA SER A 283 -14.50 6.67 -14.35
C SER A 283 -15.25 5.36 -14.50
N LEU A 284 -14.85 4.34 -13.75
CA LEU A 284 -15.61 3.08 -13.68
C LEU A 284 -16.96 3.30 -12.99
N ALA A 285 -17.03 4.20 -12.00
CA ALA A 285 -18.28 4.52 -11.31
C ALA A 285 -19.36 5.02 -12.27
N GLU A 286 -19.00 5.93 -13.19
CA GLU A 286 -19.95 6.42 -14.20
C GLU A 286 -20.43 5.31 -15.13
N LEU A 287 -19.53 4.44 -15.60
CA LEU A 287 -19.88 3.32 -16.45
C LEU A 287 -20.81 2.32 -15.74
N LEU A 288 -20.50 1.99 -14.47
CA LEU A 288 -21.33 1.09 -13.66
C LEU A 288 -22.74 1.65 -13.44
N ARG A 289 -22.85 2.94 -13.10
CA ARG A 289 -24.13 3.63 -12.81
C ARG A 289 -24.93 3.90 -14.07
N ALA A 290 -24.28 4.05 -15.21
CA ALA A 290 -24.93 4.11 -16.52
C ALA A 290 -25.43 2.74 -17.03
N GLY A 291 -25.23 1.65 -16.27
CA GLY A 291 -25.67 0.31 -16.64
C GLY A 291 -24.84 -0.34 -17.76
N VAL A 292 -23.61 0.15 -18.01
CA VAL A 292 -22.72 -0.41 -19.03
C VAL A 292 -22.39 -1.87 -18.69
N GLY A 293 -22.39 -2.75 -19.70
CA GLY A 293 -22.11 -4.17 -19.52
C GLY A 293 -20.64 -4.47 -19.19
N ASP A 294 -20.40 -5.56 -18.45
CA ASP A 294 -19.07 -5.93 -17.94
C ASP A 294 -18.03 -6.12 -19.06
N ALA A 295 -18.45 -6.63 -20.23
CA ALA A 295 -17.58 -6.81 -21.39
C ALA A 295 -17.05 -5.45 -21.92
N GLU A 296 -17.91 -4.45 -22.00
CA GLU A 296 -17.51 -3.12 -22.45
C GLU A 296 -16.62 -2.43 -21.41
N ILE A 297 -16.95 -2.55 -20.11
CA ILE A 297 -16.10 -2.03 -19.03
C ILE A 297 -14.71 -2.69 -19.10
N ALA A 298 -14.63 -3.99 -19.35
CA ALA A 298 -13.37 -4.72 -19.54
C ALA A 298 -12.54 -4.15 -20.71
N GLU A 299 -13.16 -3.81 -21.83
CA GLU A 299 -12.47 -3.18 -22.97
C GLU A 299 -11.98 -1.76 -22.62
N ARG A 300 -12.76 -0.97 -21.87
CA ARG A 300 -12.32 0.35 -21.38
C ARG A 300 -11.10 0.23 -20.44
N ILE A 301 -11.08 -0.80 -19.58
CA ILE A 301 -9.93 -1.10 -18.72
C ILE A 301 -8.69 -1.44 -19.56
N ARG A 302 -8.83 -2.31 -20.58
CA ARG A 302 -7.72 -2.65 -21.48
C ARG A 302 -7.18 -1.41 -22.19
N ALA A 303 -8.06 -0.61 -22.77
CA ALA A 303 -7.68 0.62 -23.46
C ALA A 303 -6.93 1.61 -22.53
N ALA A 304 -7.40 1.78 -21.28
CA ALA A 304 -6.74 2.63 -20.31
C ALA A 304 -5.36 2.13 -19.89
N LEU A 305 -5.10 0.84 -19.95
CA LEU A 305 -3.79 0.27 -19.64
C LEU A 305 -2.81 0.34 -20.80
N LEU A 306 -3.27 0.41 -22.04
CA LEU A 306 -2.38 0.55 -23.20
C LEU A 306 -1.60 1.85 -23.20
N VAL A 307 -2.12 2.91 -22.57
CA VAL A 307 -1.43 4.22 -22.44
C VAL A 307 -0.49 4.30 -21.24
N LYS A 308 -0.35 3.22 -20.46
CA LYS A 308 0.56 3.18 -19.32
C LYS A 308 2.02 3.27 -19.77
N GLY A 309 2.70 4.34 -19.37
CA GLY A 309 4.09 4.60 -19.74
C GLY A 309 5.07 3.53 -19.22
N ASP A 310 6.28 3.57 -19.74
CA ASP A 310 7.42 2.72 -19.34
C ASP A 310 7.86 3.00 -17.90
N ARG A 311 7.80 4.28 -17.48
CA ARG A 311 8.16 4.76 -16.14
C ARG A 311 7.20 5.83 -15.64
N HIS A 312 7.32 6.17 -14.35
CA HIS A 312 6.66 7.35 -13.79
C HIS A 312 7.54 8.60 -13.97
N HIS A 313 6.90 9.77 -13.97
CA HIS A 313 7.54 11.08 -14.07
C HIS A 313 7.35 11.92 -12.80
N MET A 314 7.31 11.27 -11.62
CA MET A 314 6.96 11.94 -10.36
C MET A 314 7.91 13.06 -9.97
N ALA A 315 9.22 12.94 -10.29
CA ALA A 315 10.19 13.99 -9.99
C ALA A 315 9.97 15.23 -10.89
N GLU A 316 9.64 15.00 -12.16
CA GLU A 316 9.38 16.06 -13.16
C GLU A 316 8.02 16.73 -12.90
N ASP A 317 7.06 15.97 -12.36
CA ASP A 317 5.70 16.41 -12.04
C ASP A 317 5.52 16.81 -10.55
N ALA A 318 6.60 16.98 -9.80
CA ALA A 318 6.54 17.40 -8.40
C ALA A 318 5.71 18.69 -8.25
N GLY A 319 4.79 18.70 -7.30
CA GLY A 319 3.82 19.80 -7.10
C GLY A 319 2.60 19.80 -8.03
N LYS A 320 2.53 18.88 -8.99
CA LYS A 320 1.37 18.69 -9.87
C LYS A 320 0.70 17.33 -9.67
N LEU A 321 1.27 16.48 -8.84
CA LEU A 321 0.72 15.17 -8.51
C LEU A 321 -0.56 15.33 -7.67
N LEU A 322 -1.49 14.42 -7.87
CA LEU A 322 -2.64 14.33 -6.98
C LEU A 322 -2.18 13.84 -5.60
N PRO A 323 -2.82 14.26 -4.52
CA PRO A 323 -2.55 13.72 -3.19
C PRO A 323 -2.57 12.20 -3.16
N MET A 324 -1.68 11.60 -2.38
CA MET A 324 -1.58 10.14 -2.33
C MET A 324 -2.89 9.49 -1.87
N ILE A 325 -3.61 10.14 -0.98
CA ILE A 325 -4.91 9.70 -0.48
C ILE A 325 -5.96 9.56 -1.59
N ASP A 326 -5.91 10.40 -2.61
CA ASP A 326 -6.83 10.36 -3.76
C ASP A 326 -6.48 9.26 -4.77
N THR A 327 -5.29 8.70 -4.66
CA THR A 327 -4.79 7.65 -5.58
C THR A 327 -4.82 6.25 -4.95
N GLY A 328 -5.27 6.15 -3.70
CA GLY A 328 -5.33 4.89 -2.96
C GLY A 328 -3.97 4.44 -2.44
N GLY A 329 -3.20 5.37 -1.90
CA GLY A 329 -2.05 5.27 -1.02
C GLY A 329 -1.01 4.21 -1.22
#